data_9a9aaa551a099eecdf365ab16b5d17e2
#
_entry.id   9a9aaa551a099eecdf365ab16b5d17e2
#
_cell.length_a   1.000
_cell.length_b   1.000
_cell.length_c   1.000
_cell.angle_alpha   90.00
_cell.angle_beta   90.00
_cell.angle_gamma   90.00
#
_symmetry.space_group_name_H-M   'P 1'
#
loop_
_entity.id
_entity.type
_entity.pdbx_description
1 polymer ?
#
loop_
_entity_poly.entity_id
_entity_poly.type
_entity_poly.pdbx_seq_one_letter_code
_entity_poly.pdbx_strand_id
1 'polypeptide(L)'
;MSEFDKLHPAIQHHIVNSLGWSGLRPLQEATVQPVLDGEHAILLAPTAGGKTEAASFPVFSRMLTENWTGLSVLYICPIKALLNNLEERLSYYGQLLGRSVAVWHGDISASRKSKIIAEPPDILLTTPESLEVMLVSNRIDHYVFFANVRSVIVDEIELDL
;
A
#
# COMPACT_ATOMS: atom_id res chain seq x y z
N MET A 1 13.02 22.89 -4.97
CA MET A 1 12.50 21.80 -4.10
C MET A 1 12.50 20.51 -4.90
N SER A 2 13.23 19.51 -4.43
CA SER A 2 13.25 18.19 -5.09
C SER A 2 11.94 17.43 -4.81
N GLU A 3 11.67 16.40 -5.62
CA GLU A 3 10.49 15.55 -5.37
C GLU A 3 10.58 14.86 -3.99
N PHE A 4 11.78 14.48 -3.58
CA PHE A 4 12.03 13.93 -2.25
C PHE A 4 11.57 14.89 -1.13
N ASP A 5 11.82 16.18 -1.27
CA ASP A 5 11.47 17.19 -0.24
C ASP A 5 9.96 17.37 -0.07
N LYS A 6 9.16 16.94 -1.05
CA LYS A 6 7.69 17.02 -1.00
C LYS A 6 7.07 15.92 -0.16
N LEU A 7 7.79 14.83 0.08
CA LEU A 7 7.32 13.74 0.93
C LEU A 7 7.22 14.18 2.39
N HIS A 8 6.37 13.51 3.16
CA HIS A 8 6.25 13.77 4.60
C HIS A 8 7.62 13.60 5.29
N PRO A 9 7.99 14.47 6.26
CA PRO A 9 9.29 14.43 6.92
C PRO A 9 9.67 13.07 7.51
N ALA A 10 8.71 12.31 8.06
CA ALA A 10 8.96 10.97 8.58
C ALA A 10 9.42 10.01 7.49
N ILE A 11 8.85 10.11 6.29
CA ILE A 11 9.24 9.27 5.14
C ILE A 11 10.63 9.67 4.65
N GLN A 12 10.90 10.95 4.54
CA GLN A 12 12.24 11.44 4.20
C GLN A 12 13.29 10.90 5.18
N HIS A 13 13.00 10.99 6.47
CA HIS A 13 13.89 10.49 7.53
C HIS A 13 14.19 9.00 7.36
N HIS A 14 13.17 8.17 7.16
CA HIS A 14 13.35 6.73 7.05
C HIS A 14 14.01 6.30 5.74
N ILE A 15 13.76 6.99 4.63
CA ILE A 15 14.47 6.72 3.37
C ILE A 15 15.98 6.86 3.57
N VAL A 16 16.42 7.93 4.21
CA VAL A 16 17.85 8.21 4.42
C VAL A 16 18.43 7.37 5.54
N ASN A 17 17.79 7.34 6.71
CA ASN A 17 18.39 6.81 7.94
C ASN A 17 18.06 5.33 8.17
N SER A 18 16.86 4.87 7.83
CA SER A 18 16.46 3.47 8.04
C SER A 18 16.78 2.59 6.84
N LEU A 19 16.53 3.09 5.63
CA LEU A 19 16.83 2.36 4.40
C LEU A 19 18.24 2.63 3.88
N GLY A 20 18.87 3.72 4.30
CA GLY A 20 20.22 4.09 3.89
C GLY A 20 20.31 4.52 2.42
N TRP A 21 19.22 5.02 1.84
CA TRP A 21 19.22 5.46 0.45
C TRP A 21 19.81 6.87 0.33
N SER A 22 20.58 7.09 -0.73
CA SER A 22 21.12 8.41 -1.06
C SER A 22 20.09 9.33 -1.74
N GLY A 23 18.99 8.78 -2.23
CA GLY A 23 17.92 9.50 -2.90
C GLY A 23 16.93 8.54 -3.53
N LEU A 24 15.98 9.10 -4.27
CA LEU A 24 14.96 8.35 -5.00
C LEU A 24 15.48 7.96 -6.39
N ARG A 25 15.01 6.83 -6.90
CA ARG A 25 15.21 6.44 -8.30
C ARG A 25 14.32 7.28 -9.22
N PRO A 26 14.62 7.40 -10.51
CA PRO A 26 13.84 8.23 -11.45
C PRO A 26 12.35 7.94 -11.46
N LEU A 27 11.95 6.66 -11.46
CA LEU A 27 10.54 6.28 -11.38
C LEU A 27 9.89 6.74 -10.08
N GLN A 28 10.59 6.60 -8.96
CA GLN A 28 10.11 7.03 -7.65
C GLN A 28 9.93 8.55 -7.59
N GLU A 29 10.86 9.31 -8.14
CA GLU A 29 10.70 10.75 -8.26
C GLU A 29 9.49 11.14 -9.11
N ALA A 30 9.32 10.47 -10.24
CA ALA A 30 8.24 10.77 -11.18
C ALA A 30 6.84 10.56 -10.58
N THR A 31 6.67 9.70 -9.58
CA THR A 31 5.38 9.40 -8.97
C THR A 31 5.00 10.31 -7.81
N VAL A 32 5.95 11.02 -7.23
CA VAL A 32 5.70 11.80 -6.01
C VAL A 32 4.60 12.84 -6.24
N GLN A 33 4.79 13.77 -7.16
CA GLN A 33 3.85 14.87 -7.34
C GLN A 33 2.46 14.42 -7.80
N PRO A 34 2.32 13.55 -8.83
CA PRO A 34 0.99 13.10 -9.25
C PRO A 34 0.21 12.41 -8.12
N VAL A 35 0.87 11.55 -7.35
CA VAL A 35 0.19 10.85 -6.24
C VAL A 35 -0.16 11.81 -5.10
N LEU A 36 0.73 12.74 -4.76
CA LEU A 36 0.42 13.76 -3.74
C LEU A 36 -0.75 14.65 -4.16
N ASP A 37 -0.91 14.91 -5.45
CA ASP A 37 -2.03 15.68 -5.99
C ASP A 37 -3.32 14.86 -6.09
N GLY A 38 -3.28 13.58 -5.78
CA GLY A 38 -4.44 12.68 -5.83
C GLY A 38 -4.79 12.20 -7.23
N GLU A 39 -3.86 12.29 -8.17
CA GLU A 39 -4.06 11.80 -9.53
C GLU A 39 -3.94 10.28 -9.60
N HIS A 40 -4.67 9.68 -10.54
CA HIS A 40 -4.48 8.27 -10.89
C HIS A 40 -3.24 8.13 -11.78
N ALA A 41 -2.43 7.09 -11.51
CA ALA A 41 -1.18 6.89 -12.22
C ALA A 41 -0.97 5.43 -12.59
N ILE A 42 -0.35 5.20 -13.74
CA ILE A 42 0.13 3.88 -14.17
C ILE A 42 1.67 3.96 -14.21
N LEU A 43 2.31 3.06 -13.48
CA LEU A 43 3.76 2.99 -13.40
C LEU A 43 4.28 1.87 -14.30
N LEU A 44 5.03 2.24 -15.32
CA LEU A 44 5.66 1.29 -16.24
C LEU A 44 7.15 1.27 -15.99
N ALA A 45 7.67 0.13 -15.55
CA ALA A 45 9.09 -0.03 -15.30
C ALA A 45 9.48 -1.51 -15.36
N PRO A 46 10.77 -1.82 -15.64
CA PRO A 46 11.28 -3.18 -15.52
C PRO A 46 11.21 -3.66 -14.07
N THR A 47 11.25 -4.98 -13.88
CA THR A 47 11.02 -5.68 -12.60
C THR A 47 11.86 -5.17 -11.41
N ALA A 48 13.07 -4.67 -11.67
CA ALA A 48 14.00 -4.18 -10.63
C ALA A 48 13.93 -2.64 -10.44
N GLY A 49 12.88 -1.98 -10.91
CA GLY A 49 12.81 -0.52 -10.95
C GLY A 49 12.38 0.19 -9.67
N GLY A 50 12.12 -0.54 -8.57
CA GLY A 50 11.63 0.06 -7.32
C GLY A 50 10.18 0.51 -7.40
N LYS A 51 9.34 -0.22 -8.14
CA LYS A 51 7.92 0.11 -8.36
C LYS A 51 7.10 0.11 -7.07
N THR A 52 7.36 -0.83 -6.17
CA THR A 52 6.63 -0.93 -4.90
C THR A 52 6.77 0.35 -4.10
N GLU A 53 7.97 0.84 -3.94
CA GLU A 53 8.26 2.06 -3.20
C GLU A 53 7.82 3.31 -3.99
N ALA A 54 7.93 3.28 -5.31
CA ALA A 54 7.44 4.35 -6.18
C ALA A 54 5.92 4.58 -5.99
N ALA A 55 5.14 3.50 -5.87
CA ALA A 55 3.71 3.58 -5.60
C ALA A 55 3.42 3.88 -4.13
N SER A 56 4.12 3.25 -3.21
CA SER A 56 3.77 3.23 -1.78
C SER A 56 4.19 4.49 -1.04
N PHE A 57 5.40 5.01 -1.26
CA PHE A 57 5.91 6.12 -0.46
C PHE A 57 5.08 7.41 -0.60
N PRO A 58 4.69 7.84 -1.80
CA PRO A 58 3.82 9.01 -1.89
C PRO A 58 2.42 8.77 -1.29
N VAL A 59 1.88 7.55 -1.42
CA VAL A 59 0.61 7.19 -0.77
C VAL A 59 0.74 7.25 0.74
N PHE A 60 1.80 6.69 1.31
CA PHE A 60 2.06 6.76 2.75
C PHE A 60 2.32 8.20 3.22
N SER A 61 2.95 9.02 2.40
CA SER A 61 3.11 10.45 2.66
C SER A 61 1.75 11.14 2.83
N ARG A 62 0.82 10.88 1.92
CA ARG A 62 -0.55 11.38 2.03
C ARG A 62 -1.25 10.85 3.28
N MET A 63 -1.11 9.57 3.56
CA MET A 63 -1.71 8.94 4.74
C MET A 63 -1.29 9.66 6.03
N LEU A 64 -0.02 10.02 6.14
CA LEU A 64 0.49 10.76 7.31
C LEU A 64 0.06 12.23 7.30
N THR A 65 0.21 12.91 6.17
CA THR A 65 -0.10 14.34 6.03
C THR A 65 -1.59 14.61 6.22
N GLU A 66 -2.45 13.78 5.64
CA GLU A 66 -3.91 13.92 5.70
C GLU A 66 -4.53 13.19 6.90
N ASN A 67 -3.72 12.55 7.75
CA ASN A 67 -4.15 11.81 8.94
C ASN A 67 -5.24 10.76 8.64
N TRP A 68 -5.02 9.94 7.63
CA TRP A 68 -5.95 8.85 7.31
C TRP A 68 -6.05 7.88 8.49
N THR A 69 -7.25 7.42 8.77
CA THR A 69 -7.55 6.50 9.86
C THR A 69 -8.32 5.28 9.36
N GLY A 70 -8.16 4.16 10.04
CA GLY A 70 -8.78 2.90 9.64
C GLY A 70 -8.19 2.34 8.37
N LEU A 71 -8.89 1.43 7.71
CA LEU A 71 -8.46 0.84 6.44
C LEU A 71 -8.42 1.90 5.35
N SER A 72 -7.23 2.41 5.07
CA SER A 72 -7.02 3.55 4.17
C SER A 72 -6.44 3.15 2.83
N VAL A 73 -5.64 2.08 2.80
CA VAL A 73 -4.92 1.62 1.60
C VAL A 73 -5.20 0.15 1.34
N LEU A 74 -5.69 -0.16 0.14
CA LEU A 74 -5.74 -1.51 -0.38
C LEU A 74 -4.56 -1.73 -1.33
N TYR A 75 -3.77 -2.76 -1.07
CA TYR A 75 -2.68 -3.17 -1.96
C TYR A 75 -3.03 -4.54 -2.56
N ILE A 76 -3.29 -4.57 -3.85
CA ILE A 76 -3.76 -5.75 -4.56
C ILE A 76 -2.61 -6.34 -5.37
N CYS A 77 -2.25 -7.59 -5.08
CA CYS A 77 -1.23 -8.34 -5.79
C CYS A 77 -1.82 -9.65 -6.32
N PRO A 78 -1.77 -9.91 -7.64
CA PRO A 78 -2.42 -11.08 -8.23
C PRO A 78 -1.70 -12.40 -7.93
N ILE A 79 -0.44 -12.34 -7.50
CA ILE A 79 0.38 -13.53 -7.27
C ILE A 79 0.59 -13.73 -5.78
N LYS A 80 -0.07 -14.75 -5.21
CA LYS A 80 0.01 -15.10 -3.79
C LYS A 80 1.46 -15.30 -3.32
N ALA A 81 2.32 -15.89 -4.14
CA ALA A 81 3.72 -16.10 -3.80
C ALA A 81 4.48 -14.80 -3.53
N LEU A 82 4.09 -13.68 -4.14
CA LEU A 82 4.70 -12.38 -3.92
C LEU A 82 4.17 -11.68 -2.66
N LEU A 83 3.02 -12.10 -2.13
CA LEU A 83 2.41 -11.46 -0.96
C LEU A 83 3.30 -11.55 0.28
N ASN A 84 3.98 -12.67 0.50
CA ASN A 84 4.84 -12.84 1.68
C ASN A 84 6.00 -11.84 1.69
N ASN A 85 6.63 -11.62 0.54
CA ASN A 85 7.71 -10.65 0.39
C ASN A 85 7.17 -9.22 0.56
N LEU A 86 6.04 -8.91 -0.05
CA LEU A 86 5.38 -7.62 0.11
C LEU A 86 4.93 -7.38 1.56
N GLU A 87 4.37 -8.39 2.22
CA GLU A 87 3.98 -8.31 3.62
C GLU A 87 5.16 -7.92 4.51
N GLU A 88 6.30 -8.59 4.34
CA GLU A 88 7.51 -8.29 5.11
C GLU A 88 7.97 -6.85 4.88
N ARG A 89 8.05 -6.42 3.62
CA ARG A 89 8.50 -5.06 3.25
C ARG A 89 7.54 -3.99 3.74
N LEU A 90 6.25 -4.13 3.48
CA LEU A 90 5.25 -3.13 3.85
C LEU A 90 5.01 -3.11 5.35
N SER A 91 5.10 -4.25 6.04
CA SER A 91 5.05 -4.31 7.50
C SER A 91 6.21 -3.57 8.14
N TYR A 92 7.41 -3.70 7.58
CA TYR A 92 8.57 -2.94 8.01
C TYR A 92 8.35 -1.43 7.85
N TYR A 93 7.89 -0.99 6.69
CA TYR A 93 7.57 0.42 6.47
C TYR A 93 6.44 0.90 7.40
N GLY A 94 5.40 0.10 7.56
CA GLY A 94 4.30 0.41 8.48
C GLY A 94 4.79 0.58 9.92
N GLN A 95 5.65 -0.32 10.37
CA GLN A 95 6.25 -0.24 11.71
C GLN A 95 7.03 1.06 11.90
N LEU A 96 7.83 1.46 10.92
CA LEU A 96 8.58 2.73 10.97
C LEU A 96 7.65 3.95 11.05
N LEU A 97 6.48 3.88 10.42
CA LEU A 97 5.53 4.98 10.33
C LEU A 97 4.42 4.93 11.38
N GLY A 98 4.41 3.90 12.24
CA GLY A 98 3.35 3.69 13.23
C GLY A 98 2.02 3.28 12.62
N ARG A 99 2.05 2.55 11.49
CA ARG A 99 0.86 2.09 10.77
C ARG A 99 0.81 0.58 10.69
N SER A 100 -0.39 0.02 10.79
CA SER A 100 -0.60 -1.43 10.77
C SER A 100 -0.78 -1.97 9.35
N VAL A 101 -0.25 -3.16 9.12
CA VAL A 101 -0.34 -3.88 7.85
C VAL A 101 -0.85 -5.29 8.12
N ALA A 102 -1.79 -5.76 7.33
CA ALA A 102 -2.26 -7.13 7.37
C ALA A 102 -2.42 -7.70 5.95
N VAL A 103 -2.41 -9.02 5.86
CA VAL A 103 -2.61 -9.75 4.61
C VAL A 103 -3.90 -10.57 4.70
N TRP A 104 -4.68 -10.52 3.64
CA TRP A 104 -5.84 -11.37 3.45
C TRP A 104 -5.73 -12.11 2.12
N HIS A 105 -5.55 -13.42 2.21
CA HIS A 105 -5.64 -14.36 1.08
C HIS A 105 -6.44 -15.59 1.48
N GLY A 106 -6.69 -16.50 0.54
CA GLY A 106 -7.57 -17.66 0.77
C GLY A 106 -7.15 -18.59 1.89
N ASP A 107 -5.84 -18.65 2.20
CA ASP A 107 -5.29 -19.62 3.16
C ASP A 107 -5.12 -19.07 4.58
N ILE A 108 -5.44 -17.80 4.85
CA ILE A 108 -5.41 -17.32 6.23
C ILE A 108 -6.57 -17.93 7.04
N SER A 109 -6.34 -18.11 8.34
CA SER A 109 -7.33 -18.71 9.23
C SER A 109 -8.60 -17.85 9.36
N ALA A 110 -9.72 -18.51 9.70
CA ALA A 110 -10.97 -17.80 9.97
C ALA A 110 -10.82 -16.82 11.15
N SER A 111 -10.02 -17.14 12.15
CA SER A 111 -9.74 -16.26 13.28
C SER A 111 -8.99 -15.01 12.86
N ARG A 112 -8.01 -15.12 11.95
CA ARG A 112 -7.31 -13.95 11.39
C ARG A 112 -8.25 -13.07 10.57
N LYS A 113 -9.12 -13.67 9.75
CA LYS A 113 -10.14 -12.93 8.99
C LYS A 113 -11.06 -12.14 9.92
N SER A 114 -11.55 -12.78 10.97
CA SER A 114 -12.42 -12.13 11.97
C SER A 114 -11.70 -10.98 12.68
N LYS A 115 -10.42 -11.15 13.01
CA LYS A 115 -9.63 -10.08 13.62
C LYS A 115 -9.45 -8.89 12.69
N ILE A 116 -9.16 -9.12 11.42
CA ILE A 116 -9.02 -8.05 10.41
C ILE A 116 -10.34 -7.28 10.26
N ILE A 117 -11.48 -7.97 10.28
CA ILE A 117 -12.80 -7.33 10.19
C ILE A 117 -13.07 -6.50 11.44
N ALA A 118 -12.76 -7.02 12.62
CA ALA A 118 -13.00 -6.32 13.89
C ALA A 118 -12.06 -5.14 14.12
N GLU A 119 -10.80 -5.30 13.72
CA GLU A 119 -9.75 -4.30 13.86
C GLU A 119 -9.05 -4.11 12.51
N PRO A 120 -9.65 -3.36 11.56
CA PRO A 120 -9.06 -3.19 10.24
C PRO A 120 -7.67 -2.57 10.29
N PRO A 121 -6.70 -3.10 9.52
CA PRO A 121 -5.38 -2.48 9.43
C PRO A 121 -5.46 -1.17 8.65
N ASP A 122 -4.44 -0.34 8.76
CA ASP A 122 -4.30 0.85 7.92
C ASP A 122 -4.07 0.47 6.44
N ILE A 123 -3.30 -0.59 6.22
CA ILE A 123 -2.94 -1.10 4.90
C ILE A 123 -3.29 -2.58 4.82
N LEU A 124 -4.13 -2.94 3.87
CA LEU A 124 -4.51 -4.33 3.62
C LEU A 124 -3.91 -4.81 2.30
N LEU A 125 -3.07 -5.84 2.39
CA LEU A 125 -2.59 -6.59 1.22
C LEU A 125 -3.55 -7.72 0.93
N THR A 126 -3.94 -7.87 -0.33
CA THR A 126 -4.85 -8.94 -0.73
C THR A 126 -4.63 -9.35 -2.18
N THR A 127 -5.28 -10.42 -2.60
CA THR A 127 -5.36 -10.84 -4.00
C THR A 127 -6.68 -10.36 -4.61
N PRO A 128 -6.78 -10.27 -5.95
CA PRO A 128 -8.05 -9.96 -6.61
C PRO A 128 -9.17 -10.92 -6.24
N GLU A 129 -8.86 -12.21 -6.16
CA GLU A 129 -9.83 -13.26 -5.81
C GLU A 129 -10.36 -13.08 -4.38
N SER A 130 -9.48 -12.77 -3.44
CA SER A 130 -9.88 -12.53 -2.04
C SER A 130 -10.67 -11.26 -1.89
N LEU A 131 -10.31 -10.20 -2.62
CA LEU A 131 -11.10 -8.97 -2.63
C LEU A 131 -12.52 -9.21 -3.16
N GLU A 132 -12.65 -9.98 -4.23
CA GLU A 132 -13.96 -10.36 -4.75
C GLU A 132 -14.80 -11.11 -3.70
N VAL A 133 -14.20 -12.06 -3.01
CA VAL A 133 -14.86 -12.80 -1.91
C VAL A 133 -15.31 -11.82 -0.80
N MET A 134 -14.45 -10.87 -0.41
CA MET A 134 -14.82 -9.86 0.59
C MET A 134 -16.00 -9.01 0.13
N LEU A 135 -16.03 -8.60 -1.12
CA LEU A 135 -17.07 -7.72 -1.67
C LEU A 135 -18.44 -8.39 -1.77
N VAL A 136 -18.51 -9.72 -1.85
CA VAL A 136 -19.77 -10.48 -1.90
C VAL A 136 -20.12 -11.13 -0.56
N SER A 137 -19.27 -11.04 0.45
CA SER A 137 -19.47 -11.67 1.75
C SER A 137 -20.53 -10.95 2.58
N ASN A 138 -21.45 -11.71 3.16
CA ASN A 138 -22.44 -11.20 4.13
C ASN A 138 -21.85 -10.99 5.54
N ARG A 139 -20.62 -11.44 5.77
CA ARG A 139 -19.95 -11.30 7.07
C ARG A 139 -19.25 -9.96 7.24
N ILE A 140 -19.12 -9.20 6.15
CA ILE A 140 -18.46 -7.91 6.16
C ILE A 140 -19.51 -6.83 5.90
N ASP A 141 -19.59 -5.86 6.80
CA ASP A 141 -20.32 -4.63 6.53
C ASP A 141 -19.44 -3.75 5.65
N HIS A 142 -19.71 -3.76 4.35
CA HIS A 142 -18.90 -3.07 3.34
C HIS A 142 -18.87 -1.56 3.54
N TYR A 143 -19.98 -0.99 3.99
CA TYR A 143 -20.07 0.46 4.26
C TYR A 143 -19.19 0.89 5.42
N VAL A 144 -18.96 0.01 6.36
CA VAL A 144 -18.08 0.27 7.52
C VAL A 144 -16.63 -0.11 7.18
N PHE A 145 -16.43 -1.33 6.68
CA PHE A 145 -15.08 -1.87 6.47
C PHE A 145 -14.27 -1.06 5.43
N PHE A 146 -14.90 -0.66 4.33
CA PHE A 146 -14.25 0.08 3.24
C PHE A 146 -14.46 1.60 3.30
N ALA A 147 -15.16 2.11 4.30
CA ALA A 147 -15.55 3.52 4.38
C ALA A 147 -14.36 4.51 4.32
N ASN A 148 -13.21 4.10 4.85
CA ASN A 148 -12.03 4.96 4.96
C ASN A 148 -10.98 4.72 3.88
N VAL A 149 -11.26 3.87 2.90
CA VAL A 149 -10.32 3.60 1.80
C VAL A 149 -10.11 4.87 0.98
N ARG A 150 -8.87 5.30 0.89
CA ARG A 150 -8.45 6.52 0.17
C ARG A 150 -7.60 6.21 -1.05
N SER A 151 -6.87 5.10 -1.03
CA SER A 151 -5.99 4.72 -2.12
C SER A 151 -6.01 3.23 -2.36
N VAL A 152 -5.93 2.86 -3.63
CA VAL A 152 -5.81 1.47 -4.08
C VAL A 152 -4.56 1.37 -4.94
N ILE A 153 -3.66 0.46 -4.57
CA ILE A 153 -2.47 0.14 -5.37
C ILE A 153 -2.69 -1.25 -5.96
N VAL A 154 -2.58 -1.34 -7.28
CA VAL A 154 -2.69 -2.63 -8.00
C VAL A 154 -1.34 -2.94 -8.61
N ASP A 155 -0.74 -4.03 -8.14
CA ASP A 155 0.57 -4.49 -8.61
C ASP A 155 0.42 -5.53 -9.72
N GLU A 156 1.42 -5.65 -10.59
CA GLU A 156 1.48 -6.64 -11.67
C GLU A 156 0.23 -6.61 -12.59
N ILE A 157 -0.18 -5.43 -13.04
CA ILE A 157 -1.22 -5.31 -14.07
C ILE A 157 -0.64 -5.79 -15.40
N GLU A 158 -1.25 -6.83 -15.98
CA GLU A 158 -0.99 -7.21 -17.35
C GLU A 158 -1.86 -6.35 -18.29
N LEU A 159 -1.20 -5.61 -19.16
CA LEU A 159 -1.87 -4.87 -20.22
C LEU A 159 -1.79 -5.70 -21.49
N ASP A 160 -2.92 -6.19 -21.97
CA ASP A 160 -3.05 -6.72 -23.32
C ASP A 160 -3.01 -5.55 -24.31
N LEU A 161 -1.83 -5.33 -24.86
CA LEU A 161 -1.59 -4.31 -25.87
C LEU A 161 -1.73 -4.89 -27.28
#